data_4f7d2199ff3ab3da6f63345664d12130
#
_entry.id   4f7d2199ff3ab3da6f63345664d12130
#
_cell.length_a   1.000
_cell.length_b   1.000
_cell.length_c   1.000
_cell.angle_alpha   90.00
_cell.angle_beta   90.00
_cell.angle_gamma   90.00
#
_symmetry.space_group_name_H-M   'P 1'
#
loop_
_entity.id
_entity.type
_entity.pdbx_description
1 polymer ?
#
loop_
_entity_poly.entity_id
_entity_poly.type
_entity_poly.pdbx_seq_one_letter_code
_entity_poly.pdbx_strand_id
1 'polypeptide(L)'
;MAGSRDASPTINVVLISLDRQLEAAAMKAWIRLKKAMPGLRLSFHAAVDWDKDAESLIACKSAIAEGDLIIASMLFMNNHIDAILPDLQARREHCDAMLGCLSAGEIVKLTRLDRFR
;
A
#
# COMPACT_ATOMS: atom_id res chain seq x y z
N MET A 1 17.44 22.85 -4.99
CA MET A 1 17.15 22.07 -5.18
C MET A 1 16.37 21.78 -6.26
N ALA A 2 16.80 21.08 -6.83
CA ALA A 2 16.20 20.74 -8.01
C ALA A 2 14.82 20.33 -7.84
N GLY A 3 14.58 19.59 -6.85
CA GLY A 3 13.25 19.16 -6.62
C GLY A 3 12.26 20.26 -6.46
N SER A 4 12.77 21.39 -6.14
CA SER A 4 11.86 22.47 -5.87
C SER A 4 11.06 22.88 -7.06
N ARG A 5 11.64 22.66 -8.26
CA ARG A 5 10.92 23.08 -9.35
C ARG A 5 9.94 22.08 -9.71
N ASP A 6 10.02 20.95 -9.20
CA ASP A 6 9.08 19.95 -9.44
C ASP A 6 7.83 20.29 -8.65
N ALA A 7 6.84 20.72 -9.33
CA ALA A 7 5.62 21.14 -8.68
C ALA A 7 4.78 19.98 -8.16
N SER A 8 5.05 18.77 -8.62
CA SER A 8 4.23 17.64 -8.25
C SER A 8 4.65 17.06 -6.91
N PRO A 9 3.75 16.92 -5.94
CA PRO A 9 4.09 16.24 -4.70
C PRO A 9 4.29 14.75 -4.97
N THR A 10 5.10 14.14 -4.14
CA THR A 10 5.26 12.69 -4.19
C THR A 10 4.09 12.04 -3.49
N ILE A 11 3.44 11.10 -4.14
CA ILE A 11 2.34 10.34 -3.57
C ILE A 11 2.73 8.88 -3.61
N ASN A 12 2.84 8.27 -2.45
CA ASN A 12 3.22 6.87 -2.33
C ASN A 12 1.98 6.01 -2.18
N VAL A 13 1.70 5.19 -3.20
CA VAL A 13 0.59 4.24 -3.17
C VAL A 13 1.16 2.87 -2.85
N VAL A 14 0.64 2.24 -1.79
CA VAL A 14 1.08 0.93 -1.35
C VAL A 14 -0.05 -0.04 -1.55
N LEU A 15 0.15 -1.04 -2.41
CA LEU A 15 -0.84 -2.06 -2.66
C LEU A 15 -0.34 -3.39 -2.11
N ILE A 16 -1.09 -3.95 -1.18
CA ILE A 16 -0.74 -5.20 -0.51
C ILE A 16 -1.80 -6.23 -0.84
N SER A 17 -1.40 -7.39 -1.33
CA SER A 17 -2.34 -8.44 -1.68
C SER A 17 -1.79 -9.80 -1.29
N LEU A 18 -2.60 -10.82 -1.41
CA LEU A 18 -2.18 -12.18 -1.07
C LEU A 18 -1.04 -12.64 -1.96
N ASP A 19 -1.21 -12.47 -3.27
CA ASP A 19 -0.24 -12.95 -4.25
C ASP A 19 -0.05 -11.88 -5.33
N ARG A 20 0.56 -12.26 -6.44
CA ARG A 20 0.93 -11.30 -7.47
C ARG A 20 -0.06 -11.19 -8.62
N GLN A 21 -1.27 -11.74 -8.47
CA GLN A 21 -2.24 -11.72 -9.57
C GLN A 21 -2.60 -10.32 -10.02
N LEU A 22 -2.67 -9.38 -9.10
CA LEU A 22 -3.05 -8.01 -9.43
C LEU A 22 -1.88 -7.14 -9.87
N GLU A 23 -0.66 -7.65 -9.79
CA GLU A 23 0.53 -6.82 -10.00
C GLU A 23 0.57 -6.21 -11.40
N ALA A 24 0.33 -7.02 -12.43
CA ALA A 24 0.40 -6.51 -13.80
C ALA A 24 -0.63 -5.42 -14.05
N ALA A 25 -1.86 -5.62 -13.56
CA ALA A 25 -2.92 -4.63 -13.73
C ALA A 25 -2.59 -3.35 -12.97
N ALA A 26 -2.04 -3.49 -11.76
CA ALA A 26 -1.66 -2.33 -10.96
C ALA A 26 -0.55 -1.54 -11.63
N MET A 27 0.44 -2.23 -12.18
CA MET A 27 1.54 -1.56 -12.86
C MET A 27 1.07 -0.84 -14.12
N LYS A 28 0.16 -1.44 -14.87
CA LYS A 28 -0.41 -0.77 -16.04
C LYS A 28 -1.17 0.48 -15.66
N ALA A 29 -1.96 0.41 -14.60
CA ALA A 29 -2.70 1.57 -14.12
C ALA A 29 -1.76 2.67 -13.68
N TRP A 30 -0.68 2.31 -12.98
CA TRP A 30 0.30 3.28 -12.52
C TRP A 30 0.98 3.98 -13.69
N ILE A 31 1.37 3.22 -14.73
CA ILE A 31 2.02 3.80 -15.90
C ILE A 31 1.13 4.86 -16.55
N ARG A 32 -0.18 4.61 -16.59
CA ARG A 32 -1.11 5.59 -17.15
C ARG A 32 -1.26 6.81 -16.25
N LEU A 33 -1.40 6.58 -14.96
CA LEU A 33 -1.68 7.66 -14.01
C LEU A 33 -0.49 8.57 -13.83
N LYS A 34 0.72 8.04 -13.87
CA LYS A 34 1.89 8.89 -13.63
C LYS A 34 2.12 9.90 -14.74
N LYS A 35 1.50 9.72 -15.90
CA LYS A 35 1.57 10.74 -16.96
C LYS A 35 0.87 12.02 -16.53
N ALA A 36 -0.24 11.88 -15.81
CA ALA A 36 -0.97 13.04 -15.29
C ALA A 36 -0.44 13.46 -13.92
N MET A 37 0.15 12.54 -13.17
CA MET A 37 0.64 12.79 -11.82
C MET A 37 2.08 12.27 -11.71
N PRO A 38 3.07 13.05 -12.16
CA PRO A 38 4.46 12.56 -12.20
C PRO A 38 5.04 12.14 -10.85
N GLY A 39 4.51 12.68 -9.76
CA GLY A 39 4.97 12.30 -8.42
C GLY A 39 4.37 11.03 -7.87
N LEU A 40 3.52 10.36 -8.64
CA LEU A 40 2.84 9.15 -8.18
C LEU A 40 3.80 7.97 -8.20
N ARG A 41 3.90 7.27 -7.08
CA ARG A 41 4.74 6.08 -6.95
C ARG A 41 3.89 4.93 -6.46
N LEU A 42 4.13 3.75 -7.01
CA LEU A 42 3.41 2.55 -6.64
C LEU A 42 4.39 1.50 -6.16
N SER A 43 4.11 0.89 -5.01
CA SER A 43 4.81 -0.32 -4.59
C SER A 43 3.77 -1.42 -4.41
N PHE A 44 4.11 -2.61 -4.86
CA PHE A 44 3.23 -3.78 -4.77
C PHE A 44 3.89 -4.82 -3.87
N HIS A 45 3.13 -5.38 -2.94
CA HIS A 45 3.65 -6.35 -1.98
C HIS A 45 2.72 -7.55 -1.93
N ALA A 46 3.28 -8.74 -2.14
CA ALA A 46 2.52 -9.99 -2.10
C ALA A 46 2.84 -10.72 -0.81
N ALA A 47 1.82 -11.01 -0.01
CA ALA A 47 2.02 -11.63 1.30
C ALA A 47 2.66 -13.02 1.21
N VAL A 48 2.38 -13.75 0.13
CA VAL A 48 2.99 -15.09 -0.04
C VAL A 48 4.52 -15.03 -0.12
N ASP A 49 5.07 -13.90 -0.51
CA ASP A 49 6.52 -13.76 -0.57
C ASP A 49 7.14 -13.71 0.82
N TRP A 50 6.41 -13.25 1.82
CA TRP A 50 6.93 -13.08 3.18
C TRP A 50 7.28 -14.41 3.83
N ASP A 51 6.64 -15.48 3.40
CA ASP A 51 6.90 -16.80 3.96
C ASP A 51 8.27 -17.33 3.55
N LYS A 52 8.80 -16.84 2.44
CA LYS A 52 10.09 -17.31 1.92
C LYS A 52 11.20 -16.29 2.03
N ASP A 53 10.85 -15.00 2.12
CA ASP A 53 11.84 -13.94 2.03
C ASP A 53 11.52 -12.85 3.05
N ALA A 54 12.28 -12.86 4.13
CA ALA A 54 12.07 -11.89 5.20
C ALA A 54 12.26 -10.45 4.73
N GLU A 55 13.09 -10.24 3.71
CA GLU A 55 13.30 -8.89 3.22
C GLU A 55 12.07 -8.34 2.49
N SER A 56 11.26 -9.23 1.89
CA SER A 56 10.00 -8.79 1.29
C SER A 56 9.07 -8.20 2.33
N LEU A 57 9.03 -8.80 3.52
CA LEU A 57 8.20 -8.27 4.60
C LEU A 57 8.73 -6.94 5.10
N ILE A 58 10.05 -6.85 5.28
CA ILE A 58 10.67 -5.60 5.72
C ILE A 58 10.37 -4.48 4.73
N ALA A 59 10.46 -4.77 3.43
CA ALA A 59 10.15 -3.79 2.41
C ALA A 59 8.70 -3.32 2.48
N CYS A 60 7.78 -4.25 2.74
CA CYS A 60 6.37 -3.92 2.88
C CYS A 60 6.14 -3.01 4.09
N LYS A 61 6.74 -3.34 5.23
CA LYS A 61 6.59 -2.53 6.44
C LYS A 61 7.16 -1.13 6.23
N SER A 62 8.29 -1.01 5.54
CA SER A 62 8.86 0.30 5.22
C SER A 62 7.94 1.11 4.31
N ALA A 63 7.34 0.45 3.33
CA ALA A 63 6.42 1.12 2.43
C ALA A 63 5.19 1.62 3.17
N ILE A 64 4.65 0.81 4.10
CA ILE A 64 3.50 1.22 4.90
C ILE A 64 3.83 2.48 5.70
N ALA A 65 5.02 2.54 6.28
CA ALA A 65 5.41 3.68 7.10
C ALA A 65 5.42 4.99 6.32
N GLU A 66 5.61 4.92 5.01
CA GLU A 66 5.66 6.10 4.16
C GLU A 66 4.49 6.21 3.19
N GLY A 67 3.52 5.31 3.28
CA GLY A 67 2.41 5.29 2.35
C GLY A 67 1.43 6.42 2.57
N ASP A 68 0.98 7.01 1.48
CA ASP A 68 -0.05 8.04 1.50
C ASP A 68 -1.42 7.42 1.22
N LEU A 69 -1.46 6.49 0.28
CA LEU A 69 -2.65 5.69 -0.01
C LEU A 69 -2.26 4.23 0.15
N ILE A 70 -2.92 3.55 1.07
CA ILE A 70 -2.59 2.16 1.37
C ILE A 70 -3.81 1.29 1.10
N ILE A 71 -3.66 0.30 0.25
CA ILE A 71 -4.74 -0.62 -0.11
C ILE A 71 -4.29 -2.02 0.26
N ALA A 72 -5.05 -2.69 1.13
CA ALA A 72 -4.80 -4.07 1.53
C ALA A 72 -5.98 -4.91 1.06
N SER A 73 -5.69 -5.94 0.28
CA SER A 73 -6.71 -6.76 -0.35
C SER A 73 -6.34 -8.23 -0.26
N MET A 74 -7.33 -9.09 -0.10
CA MET A 74 -7.12 -10.55 -0.11
C MET A 74 -6.26 -11.07 1.04
N LEU A 75 -6.27 -10.39 2.18
CA LEU A 75 -5.51 -10.83 3.34
C LEU A 75 -6.45 -11.55 4.31
N PHE A 76 -6.37 -12.86 4.33
CA PHE A 76 -7.24 -13.69 5.15
C PHE A 76 -6.48 -14.54 6.17
N MET A 77 -5.19 -14.79 5.94
CA MET A 77 -4.43 -15.70 6.81
C MET A 77 -3.84 -14.95 7.98
N ASN A 78 -3.99 -15.53 9.17
CA ASN A 78 -3.54 -14.88 10.39
C ASN A 78 -2.07 -14.50 10.37
N ASN A 79 -1.21 -15.36 9.84
CA ASN A 79 0.21 -15.03 9.79
C ASN A 79 0.49 -13.81 8.92
N HIS A 80 -0.23 -13.64 7.83
CA HIS A 80 -0.06 -12.45 6.98
C HIS A 80 -0.59 -11.21 7.68
N ILE A 81 -1.76 -11.33 8.31
CA ILE A 81 -2.38 -10.21 9.01
C ILE A 81 -1.50 -9.77 10.17
N ASP A 82 -1.08 -10.71 11.01
CA ASP A 82 -0.29 -10.39 12.20
C ASP A 82 1.04 -9.75 11.82
N ALA A 83 1.58 -10.10 10.67
CA ALA A 83 2.87 -9.58 10.25
C ALA A 83 2.85 -8.07 10.01
N ILE A 84 1.72 -7.52 9.56
CA ILE A 84 1.67 -6.10 9.18
C ILE A 84 0.59 -5.31 9.89
N LEU A 85 -0.29 -5.95 10.64
CA LEU A 85 -1.40 -5.24 11.30
C LEU A 85 -0.92 -4.10 12.19
N PRO A 86 0.11 -4.29 13.04
CA PRO A 86 0.58 -3.17 13.86
C PRO A 86 1.07 -1.99 13.03
N ASP A 87 1.73 -2.27 11.91
CA ASP A 87 2.22 -1.22 11.02
C ASP A 87 1.08 -0.45 10.37
N LEU A 88 0.05 -1.17 9.95
CA LEU A 88 -1.14 -0.55 9.37
C LEU A 88 -1.87 0.29 10.39
N GLN A 89 -2.03 -0.22 11.61
CA GLN A 89 -2.70 0.52 12.67
C GLN A 89 -1.94 1.80 13.02
N ALA A 90 -0.61 1.71 13.08
CA ALA A 90 0.21 2.88 13.40
C ALA A 90 0.14 3.94 12.30
N ARG A 91 0.03 3.51 11.04
CA ARG A 91 0.01 4.45 9.92
C ARG A 91 -1.37 5.02 9.63
N ARG A 92 -2.42 4.36 10.08
CA ARG A 92 -3.80 4.68 9.71
C ARG A 92 -4.16 6.16 9.87
N GLU A 93 -3.72 6.78 10.96
CA GLU A 93 -4.05 8.17 11.24
C GLU A 93 -3.12 9.17 10.55
N HIS A 94 -2.07 8.68 9.90
CA HIS A 94 -1.05 9.54 9.30
C HIS A 94 -0.99 9.46 7.79
N CYS A 95 -1.74 8.57 7.18
CA CYS A 95 -1.84 8.48 5.72
C CYS A 95 -3.09 9.22 5.25
N ASP A 96 -3.17 9.47 3.96
CA ASP A 96 -4.31 10.16 3.39
C ASP A 96 -5.53 9.25 3.32
N ALA A 97 -5.32 7.99 3.00
CA ALA A 97 -6.40 7.02 3.00
C ALA A 97 -5.86 5.62 3.18
N MET A 98 -6.67 4.76 3.78
CA MET A 98 -6.36 3.34 3.93
C MET A 98 -7.62 2.56 3.59
N LEU A 99 -7.51 1.59 2.69
CA LEU A 99 -8.63 0.78 2.27
C LEU A 99 -8.31 -0.69 2.47
N GLY A 100 -9.10 -1.36 3.30
CA GLY A 100 -9.05 -2.82 3.44
C GLY A 100 -10.28 -3.41 2.77
N CYS A 101 -10.07 -4.30 1.83
CA CYS A 101 -11.19 -4.87 1.09
C CYS A 101 -10.93 -6.33 0.77
N LEU A 102 -12.00 -7.10 0.61
CA LEU A 102 -11.91 -8.52 0.29
C LEU A 102 -10.91 -9.23 1.20
N SER A 103 -11.00 -8.96 2.50
CA SER A 103 -10.03 -9.43 3.49
C SER A 103 -10.75 -9.78 4.80
N ALA A 104 -9.98 -10.28 5.77
CA ALA A 104 -10.52 -10.54 7.10
C ALA A 104 -11.00 -9.23 7.74
N GLY A 105 -11.91 -9.36 8.70
CA GLY A 105 -12.52 -8.19 9.32
C GLY A 105 -11.55 -7.20 9.92
N GLU A 106 -10.45 -7.68 10.51
CA GLU A 106 -9.45 -6.81 11.11
C GLU A 106 -8.86 -5.84 10.09
N ILE A 107 -8.69 -6.31 8.85
CA ILE A 107 -8.15 -5.48 7.77
C ILE A 107 -9.21 -4.52 7.25
N VAL A 108 -10.44 -5.03 7.06
CA VAL A 108 -11.52 -4.19 6.54
C VAL A 108 -11.83 -3.04 7.49
N LYS A 109 -11.73 -3.27 8.79
CA LYS A 109 -11.98 -2.24 9.80
C LYS A 109 -10.99 -1.09 9.76
N LEU A 110 -9.84 -1.27 9.12
CA LEU A 110 -8.84 -0.22 9.02
C LEU A 110 -9.21 0.84 7.98
N THR A 111 -10.24 0.60 7.20
CA THR A 111 -10.62 1.52 6.13
C THR A 111 -10.92 2.90 6.70
N ARG A 112 -10.29 3.90 6.10
CA ARG A 112 -10.44 5.29 6.49
C ARG A 112 -10.27 6.14 5.24
N LEU A 113 -11.39 6.67 4.75
CA LEU A 113 -11.43 7.44 3.49
C LEU A 113 -11.97 8.85 3.69
N ASP A 114 -12.11 9.29 4.93
CA ASP A 114 -12.79 10.54 5.23
C ASP A 114 -12.08 11.78 4.68
N ARG A 115 -10.80 11.66 4.36
CA ARG A 115 -10.08 12.79 3.76
C ARG A 115 -10.45 13.04 2.30
N PHE A 116 -11.21 12.14 1.71
CA PHE A 116 -11.56 12.23 0.30
C PHE A 116 -13.03 12.55 0.06
N ARG A 117 -13.67 13.12 1.04
CA ARG A 117 -15.05 13.53 0.89
C ARG A 117 -15.20 14.81 0.19
#